data_96adce58702c29ebc42ec7b3248e1c28
#
_entry.id   96adce58702c29ebc42ec7b3248e1c28
#
_cell.length_a   1.000
_cell.length_b   1.000
_cell.length_c   1.000
_cell.angle_alpha   90.00
_cell.angle_beta   90.00
_cell.angle_gamma   90.00
#
_symmetry.space_group_name_H-M   'P 1'
#
loop_
_entity.id
_entity.type
_entity.pdbx_description
1 polymer ?
#
loop_
_entity_poly.entity_id
_entity_poly.type
_entity_poly.pdbx_seq_one_letter_code
_entity_poly.pdbx_strand_id
1 'polypeptide(L)'
;RTYHATNTPPYALPEHKTRTTLKTKTHKGEGSNELRFEDEADQEQIYVHAQKDLDLLTENNRTEVIKNDSHLTVENNRFSHTKGNSHHTVDGEKREQTGKDHSFNVTGTLHLKAGTAWLSDSGTELHIKAGQKAVIEAGAEITLKAGGSFVKIDPSGVALGGASIKVNAGGSGGKGSGQKVQVPERPGLVDAGGAYTEPAALATVGQRTNAQPDA
;
A
#
# COMPACT_ATOMS: atom_id res chain seq x y z
N ARG A 1 17.98 -26.02 30.47
CA ARG A 1 17.73 -26.34 31.89
C ARG A 1 17.10 -27.71 31.97
N THR A 2 17.47 -28.50 33.03
CA THR A 2 16.82 -29.78 33.32
C THR A 2 15.54 -29.52 34.11
N TYR A 3 14.45 -30.20 33.77
CA TYR A 3 13.19 -30.11 34.53
C TYR A 3 13.28 -31.00 35.79
N HIS A 4 12.70 -30.50 36.89
CA HIS A 4 12.61 -31.20 38.19
C HIS A 4 11.47 -30.60 39.03
N ALA A 5 11.21 -31.06 40.23
CA ALA A 5 10.07 -30.69 41.04
C ALA A 5 9.88 -29.18 41.25
N THR A 6 10.94 -28.37 41.27
CA THR A 6 10.86 -26.91 41.39
C THR A 6 11.09 -26.16 40.07
N ASN A 7 11.41 -26.87 38.99
CA ASN A 7 11.55 -26.35 37.64
C ASN A 7 10.74 -27.23 36.68
N THR A 8 9.43 -27.11 36.76
CA THR A 8 8.49 -27.92 35.98
C THR A 8 8.51 -27.56 34.49
N PRO A 9 8.13 -28.51 33.61
CA PRO A 9 7.92 -28.20 32.19
C PRO A 9 6.94 -27.03 32.01
N PRO A 10 7.09 -26.23 30.96
CA PRO A 10 6.22 -25.08 30.70
C PRO A 10 4.78 -25.47 30.36
N TYR A 11 4.53 -26.74 30.04
CA TYR A 11 3.22 -27.30 29.73
C TYR A 11 3.00 -28.58 30.56
N ALA A 12 1.77 -28.78 31.00
CA ALA A 12 1.40 -29.96 31.81
C ALA A 12 1.53 -31.27 31.03
N LEU A 13 2.08 -32.30 31.68
CA LEU A 13 2.17 -33.66 31.17
C LEU A 13 1.20 -34.56 31.91
N PRO A 14 0.56 -35.56 31.28
CA PRO A 14 0.74 -36.01 29.87
C PRO A 14 -0.08 -35.25 28.84
N GLU A 15 -0.83 -34.22 29.20
CA GLU A 15 -1.78 -33.49 28.36
C GLU A 15 -1.12 -32.92 27.10
N HIS A 16 0.08 -32.38 27.23
CA HIS A 16 0.82 -31.76 26.12
C HIS A 16 2.07 -32.59 25.73
N LYS A 17 1.95 -33.90 25.66
CA LYS A 17 3.06 -34.82 25.36
C LYS A 17 3.63 -34.67 23.94
N THR A 18 2.84 -34.12 23.02
CA THR A 18 3.18 -33.86 21.61
C THR A 18 3.89 -32.53 21.37
N ARG A 19 4.03 -31.71 22.44
CA ARG A 19 4.69 -30.40 22.34
C ARG A 19 6.18 -30.44 22.61
N THR A 20 6.94 -29.89 21.66
CA THR A 20 8.35 -29.52 21.85
C THR A 20 8.45 -28.01 21.95
N THR A 21 9.14 -27.48 22.99
CA THR A 21 9.20 -26.03 23.19
C THR A 21 10.59 -25.58 23.68
N LEU A 22 11.03 -24.45 23.13
CA LEU A 22 12.11 -23.60 23.66
C LEU A 22 11.47 -22.34 24.23
N LYS A 23 11.31 -22.27 25.56
CA LYS A 23 10.69 -21.13 26.23
C LYS A 23 11.64 -20.47 27.21
N THR A 24 11.75 -19.16 27.14
CA THR A 24 12.56 -18.33 28.05
C THR A 24 11.66 -17.46 28.90
N LYS A 25 12.16 -16.93 30.01
CA LYS A 25 11.47 -15.96 30.84
C LYS A 25 12.12 -14.59 30.73
N THR A 26 11.32 -13.55 30.72
CA THR A 26 11.82 -12.17 30.82
C THR A 26 12.59 -11.99 32.12
N HIS A 27 13.81 -11.44 32.05
CA HIS A 27 14.61 -11.17 33.24
C HIS A 27 14.03 -9.98 34.01
N LYS A 28 13.78 -10.17 35.30
CA LYS A 28 13.21 -9.13 36.21
C LYS A 28 11.86 -8.55 35.73
N GLY A 29 11.06 -9.32 34.97
CA GLY A 29 9.76 -8.90 34.48
C GLY A 29 8.87 -10.08 34.16
N GLU A 30 7.66 -9.77 33.72
CA GLU A 30 6.70 -10.76 33.25
C GLU A 30 6.83 -10.97 31.73
N GLY A 31 6.55 -12.17 31.26
CA GLY A 31 6.53 -12.54 29.85
C GLY A 31 7.58 -13.58 29.46
N SER A 32 7.60 -13.91 28.17
CA SER A 32 8.46 -14.96 27.62
C SER A 32 8.61 -14.86 26.12
N ASN A 33 9.76 -15.31 25.59
CA ASN A 33 9.89 -15.66 24.18
C ASN A 33 9.69 -17.18 24.04
N GLU A 34 9.10 -17.63 22.95
CA GLU A 34 8.82 -19.05 22.74
C GLU A 34 8.94 -19.46 21.25
N LEU A 35 9.62 -20.56 21.01
CA LEU A 35 9.51 -21.36 19.80
C LEU A 35 8.91 -22.71 20.19
N ARG A 36 7.74 -23.02 19.64
CA ARG A 36 7.00 -24.24 19.97
C ARG A 36 6.62 -24.99 18.70
N PHE A 37 6.69 -26.32 18.80
CA PHE A 37 6.20 -27.27 17.81
C PHE A 37 5.09 -28.07 18.50
N GLU A 38 3.95 -28.21 17.83
CA GLU A 38 2.87 -29.14 18.18
C GLU A 38 2.79 -30.18 17.09
N ASP A 39 2.89 -31.45 17.46
CA ASP A 39 2.92 -32.59 16.54
C ASP A 39 1.70 -33.52 16.69
N GLU A 40 0.64 -33.09 17.39
CA GLU A 40 -0.63 -33.81 17.43
C GLU A 40 -1.27 -33.76 16.03
N ALA A 41 -1.69 -34.94 15.52
CA ALA A 41 -2.28 -35.07 14.19
C ALA A 41 -3.51 -34.14 14.03
N ASP A 42 -3.61 -33.44 12.89
CA ASP A 42 -4.62 -32.43 12.56
C ASP A 42 -4.57 -31.15 13.43
N GLN A 43 -3.53 -31.01 14.26
CA GLN A 43 -3.29 -29.82 15.09
C GLN A 43 -1.84 -29.32 14.99
N GLU A 44 -1.10 -29.80 14.00
CA GLU A 44 0.31 -29.48 13.81
C GLU A 44 0.51 -27.97 13.68
N GLN A 45 1.45 -27.44 14.45
CA GLN A 45 1.71 -26.00 14.49
C GLN A 45 3.16 -25.69 14.79
N ILE A 46 3.73 -24.71 14.09
CA ILE A 46 4.94 -24.00 14.51
C ILE A 46 4.50 -22.62 15.02
N TYR A 47 4.79 -22.34 16.27
CA TYR A 47 4.43 -21.08 16.92
C TYR A 47 5.69 -20.32 17.34
N VAL A 48 5.82 -19.08 16.89
CA VAL A 48 6.91 -18.17 17.26
C VAL A 48 6.31 -16.99 18.00
N HIS A 49 6.74 -16.76 19.22
CA HIS A 49 6.33 -15.64 20.04
C HIS A 49 7.55 -14.85 20.52
N ALA A 50 7.59 -13.59 20.15
CA ALA A 50 8.52 -12.62 20.69
C ALA A 50 7.78 -11.70 21.67
N GLN A 51 8.29 -11.60 22.90
CA GLN A 51 7.66 -10.75 23.94
C GLN A 51 7.66 -9.27 23.55
N LYS A 52 8.62 -8.86 22.75
CA LYS A 52 8.77 -7.47 22.31
C LYS A 52 9.06 -7.40 20.81
N ASP A 53 10.27 -7.58 20.40
CA ASP A 53 10.71 -7.41 19.02
C ASP A 53 11.08 -8.76 18.41
N LEU A 54 10.75 -8.96 17.14
CA LEU A 54 11.18 -10.10 16.33
C LEU A 54 11.94 -9.57 15.11
N ASP A 55 13.24 -9.80 15.07
CA ASP A 55 14.12 -9.44 13.96
C ASP A 55 14.48 -10.66 13.13
N LEU A 56 14.25 -10.58 11.83
CA LEU A 56 14.59 -11.63 10.87
C LEU A 56 15.56 -11.07 9.83
N LEU A 57 16.83 -11.49 9.91
CA LEU A 57 17.85 -11.16 8.92
C LEU A 57 18.11 -12.36 8.01
N THR A 58 18.04 -12.14 6.70
CA THR A 58 18.33 -13.14 5.68
C THR A 58 19.41 -12.59 4.74
N GLU A 59 20.59 -13.18 4.77
CA GLU A 59 21.78 -12.71 4.01
C GLU A 59 21.67 -12.96 2.50
N ASN A 60 20.78 -13.84 2.07
CA ASN A 60 20.61 -14.16 0.65
C ASN A 60 19.12 -14.17 0.30
N ASN A 61 18.50 -15.30 0.11
CA ASN A 61 17.11 -15.41 -0.36
C ASN A 61 16.18 -15.84 0.77
N ARG A 62 15.01 -15.22 0.86
CA ARG A 62 13.87 -15.73 1.60
C ARG A 62 12.82 -16.21 0.61
N THR A 63 12.44 -17.48 0.70
CA THR A 63 11.36 -18.07 -0.10
C THR A 63 10.23 -18.48 0.84
N GLU A 64 9.00 -18.12 0.50
CA GLU A 64 7.81 -18.45 1.27
C GLU A 64 6.72 -18.94 0.33
N VAL A 65 6.12 -20.10 0.63
CA VAL A 65 5.01 -20.68 -0.10
C VAL A 65 3.91 -21.01 0.88
N ILE A 66 2.78 -20.34 0.76
CA ILE A 66 1.60 -20.54 1.60
C ILE A 66 0.51 -21.16 0.71
N LYS A 67 0.11 -22.38 1.02
CA LYS A 67 -0.82 -23.14 0.17
C LYS A 67 -2.30 -22.79 0.40
N ASN A 68 -2.61 -22.11 1.48
CA ASN A 68 -3.94 -21.65 1.78
C ASN A 68 -3.92 -20.13 2.01
N ASP A 69 -4.29 -19.64 3.16
CA ASP A 69 -4.46 -18.23 3.42
C ASP A 69 -3.25 -17.62 4.15
N SER A 70 -2.94 -16.37 3.85
CA SER A 70 -1.97 -15.56 4.58
C SER A 70 -2.65 -14.37 5.22
N HIS A 71 -2.56 -14.25 6.55
CA HIS A 71 -3.12 -13.14 7.31
C HIS A 71 -2.02 -12.28 7.89
N LEU A 72 -2.08 -10.98 7.64
CA LEU A 72 -1.17 -10.00 8.23
C LEU A 72 -1.99 -8.85 8.82
N THR A 73 -1.87 -8.65 10.13
CA THR A 73 -2.40 -7.47 10.83
C THR A 73 -1.24 -6.66 11.38
N VAL A 74 -1.22 -5.37 11.09
CA VAL A 74 -0.26 -4.41 11.62
C VAL A 74 -1.03 -3.28 12.29
N GLU A 75 -0.92 -3.18 13.60
CA GLU A 75 -1.72 -2.22 14.40
C GLU A 75 -1.26 -0.77 14.26
N ASN A 76 -0.04 -0.55 13.79
CA ASN A 76 0.51 0.77 13.59
C ASN A 76 0.97 0.94 12.13
N ASN A 77 2.24 1.12 11.86
CA ASN A 77 2.75 1.42 10.53
C ASN A 77 3.38 0.19 9.86
N ARG A 78 3.18 0.04 8.57
CA ARG A 78 3.89 -0.93 7.75
C ARG A 78 4.76 -0.21 6.73
N PHE A 79 6.07 -0.47 6.77
CA PHE A 79 7.03 0.05 5.81
C PHE A 79 7.53 -1.07 4.89
N SER A 80 7.69 -0.77 3.60
CA SER A 80 8.27 -1.69 2.62
C SER A 80 9.16 -0.93 1.66
N HIS A 81 10.37 -1.44 1.39
CA HIS A 81 11.30 -0.85 0.46
C HIS A 81 11.97 -1.93 -0.40
N THR A 82 11.72 -1.91 -1.69
CA THR A 82 12.39 -2.78 -2.68
C THR A 82 13.37 -1.94 -3.48
N LYS A 83 14.67 -2.26 -3.41
CA LYS A 83 15.71 -1.54 -4.15
C LYS A 83 15.71 -1.84 -5.65
N GLY A 84 15.23 -3.01 -6.04
CA GLY A 84 15.06 -3.43 -7.43
C GLY A 84 13.60 -3.40 -7.87
N ASN A 85 13.17 -4.38 -8.63
CA ASN A 85 11.82 -4.50 -9.14
C ASN A 85 10.89 -5.16 -8.12
N SER A 86 9.64 -4.72 -8.08
CA SER A 86 8.57 -5.39 -7.34
C SER A 86 7.51 -5.87 -8.32
N HIS A 87 7.20 -7.16 -8.29
CA HIS A 87 6.17 -7.79 -9.10
C HIS A 87 5.04 -8.27 -8.20
N HIS A 88 3.80 -7.93 -8.57
CA HIS A 88 2.62 -8.34 -7.83
C HIS A 88 1.55 -8.81 -8.82
N THR A 89 1.13 -10.06 -8.69
CA THR A 89 0.07 -10.68 -9.51
C THR A 89 -1.04 -11.16 -8.60
N VAL A 90 -2.27 -10.87 -8.98
CA VAL A 90 -3.49 -11.37 -8.33
C VAL A 90 -4.38 -11.96 -9.41
N ASP A 91 -4.59 -13.27 -9.40
CA ASP A 91 -5.42 -13.95 -10.40
C ASP A 91 -6.93 -13.70 -10.18
N GLY A 92 -7.30 -13.38 -8.95
CA GLY A 92 -8.66 -13.02 -8.57
C GLY A 92 -8.87 -11.51 -8.46
N GLU A 93 -9.67 -11.10 -7.52
CA GLU A 93 -9.99 -9.70 -7.26
C GLU A 93 -8.98 -9.05 -6.31
N LYS A 94 -8.54 -7.82 -6.60
CA LYS A 94 -7.80 -6.96 -5.68
C LYS A 94 -8.73 -5.88 -5.14
N ARG A 95 -8.88 -5.79 -3.82
CA ARG A 95 -9.55 -4.70 -3.11
C ARG A 95 -8.57 -3.90 -2.29
N GLU A 96 -8.70 -2.58 -2.35
CA GLU A 96 -7.84 -1.66 -1.61
C GLU A 96 -8.68 -0.51 -1.05
N GLN A 97 -8.51 -0.19 0.22
CA GLN A 97 -9.20 0.91 0.88
C GLN A 97 -8.20 1.73 1.69
N THR A 98 -8.23 3.04 1.51
CA THR A 98 -7.43 4.00 2.27
C THR A 98 -8.35 4.95 3.00
N GLY A 99 -8.20 5.07 4.31
CA GLY A 99 -9.06 5.91 5.16
C GLY A 99 -8.75 7.41 5.11
N LYS A 100 -7.62 7.79 4.50
CA LYS A 100 -7.17 9.18 4.32
C LYS A 100 -6.63 9.36 2.90
N ASP A 101 -5.53 10.07 2.73
CA ASP A 101 -4.92 10.33 1.43
C ASP A 101 -4.26 9.07 0.86
N HIS A 102 -4.44 8.84 -0.42
CA HIS A 102 -3.71 7.85 -1.19
C HIS A 102 -2.82 8.56 -2.21
N SER A 103 -1.51 8.56 -1.97
CA SER A 103 -0.52 9.20 -2.85
C SER A 103 0.16 8.17 -3.73
N PHE A 104 0.14 8.40 -5.04
CA PHE A 104 0.77 7.56 -6.04
C PHE A 104 1.74 8.41 -6.89
N ASN A 105 3.05 8.16 -6.76
CA ASN A 105 4.09 8.91 -7.46
C ASN A 105 4.89 8.01 -8.39
N VAL A 106 4.93 8.32 -9.67
CA VAL A 106 5.68 7.62 -10.72
C VAL A 106 6.58 8.62 -11.44
N THR A 107 7.89 8.45 -11.33
CA THR A 107 8.86 9.35 -12.00
C THR A 107 8.88 9.12 -13.51
N GLY A 108 8.62 7.91 -13.96
CA GLY A 108 8.52 7.55 -15.38
C GLY A 108 7.08 7.58 -15.90
N THR A 109 6.70 6.58 -16.66
CA THR A 109 5.37 6.47 -17.27
C THR A 109 4.45 5.61 -16.41
N LEU A 110 3.23 6.09 -16.17
CA LEU A 110 2.15 5.31 -15.58
C LEU A 110 1.28 4.70 -16.68
N HIS A 111 1.17 3.38 -16.74
CA HIS A 111 0.26 2.67 -17.61
C HIS A 111 -0.91 2.12 -16.80
N LEU A 112 -2.14 2.53 -17.16
CA LEU A 112 -3.38 1.98 -16.59
C LEU A 112 -4.21 1.41 -17.74
N LYS A 113 -4.61 0.13 -17.63
CA LYS A 113 -5.46 -0.54 -18.61
C LYS A 113 -6.56 -1.31 -17.88
N ALA A 114 -7.79 -1.00 -18.20
CA ALA A 114 -8.97 -1.76 -17.79
C ALA A 114 -9.57 -2.47 -19.01
N GLY A 115 -9.94 -3.74 -18.86
CA GLY A 115 -10.52 -4.52 -19.96
C GLY A 115 -11.94 -4.11 -20.34
N THR A 116 -12.72 -3.63 -19.36
CA THR A 116 -14.14 -3.31 -19.56
C THR A 116 -14.42 -1.85 -19.31
N ALA A 117 -14.11 -1.31 -18.12
CA ALA A 117 -14.43 0.05 -17.76
C ALA A 117 -13.42 0.63 -16.78
N TRP A 118 -13.13 1.91 -16.87
CA TRP A 118 -12.47 2.70 -15.86
C TRP A 118 -13.46 3.70 -15.30
N LEU A 119 -13.90 3.49 -14.06
CA LEU A 119 -14.84 4.34 -13.36
C LEU A 119 -14.10 5.15 -12.31
N SER A 120 -14.24 6.47 -12.35
CA SER A 120 -13.65 7.39 -11.39
C SER A 120 -14.70 8.37 -10.92
N ASP A 121 -14.83 8.53 -9.62
CA ASP A 121 -15.73 9.49 -8.98
C ASP A 121 -14.96 10.30 -7.94
N SER A 122 -15.28 11.58 -7.86
CA SER A 122 -14.62 12.52 -6.94
C SER A 122 -15.67 13.47 -6.38
N GLY A 123 -15.80 13.49 -5.06
CA GLY A 123 -16.84 14.28 -4.37
C GLY A 123 -16.76 15.80 -4.60
N THR A 124 -15.57 16.32 -4.90
CA THR A 124 -15.36 17.78 -5.05
C THR A 124 -14.72 18.16 -6.36
N GLU A 125 -13.59 17.55 -6.72
CA GLU A 125 -12.80 17.97 -7.88
C GLU A 125 -12.09 16.79 -8.53
N LEU A 126 -12.16 16.66 -9.84
CA LEU A 126 -11.28 15.87 -10.66
C LEU A 126 -10.38 16.80 -11.47
N HIS A 127 -9.09 16.88 -11.15
CA HIS A 127 -8.13 17.71 -11.85
C HIS A 127 -7.18 16.86 -12.68
N ILE A 128 -7.30 16.96 -14.00
CA ILE A 128 -6.40 16.30 -14.97
C ILE A 128 -5.58 17.38 -15.67
N LYS A 129 -4.25 17.35 -15.54
CA LYS A 129 -3.35 18.32 -16.15
C LYS A 129 -2.25 17.61 -16.94
N ALA A 130 -2.08 17.98 -18.20
CA ALA A 130 -0.96 17.62 -19.04
C ALA A 130 -0.10 18.86 -19.35
N GLY A 131 1.24 18.70 -19.38
CA GLY A 131 2.15 19.81 -19.69
C GLY A 131 2.07 20.26 -21.15
N GLN A 132 1.82 19.35 -22.08
CA GLN A 132 1.79 19.64 -23.52
C GLN A 132 0.53 19.15 -24.23
N LYS A 133 0.10 17.89 -24.02
CA LYS A 133 -0.96 17.29 -24.81
C LYS A 133 -1.86 16.42 -23.94
N ALA A 134 -3.18 16.62 -24.03
CA ALA A 134 -4.17 15.69 -23.53
C ALA A 134 -5.01 15.18 -24.72
N VAL A 135 -5.24 13.88 -24.79
CA VAL A 135 -6.05 13.24 -25.80
C VAL A 135 -7.14 12.43 -25.12
N ILE A 136 -8.39 12.62 -25.54
CA ILE A 136 -9.54 11.84 -25.10
C ILE A 136 -10.20 11.31 -26.36
N GLU A 137 -10.26 9.98 -26.49
CA GLU A 137 -10.82 9.31 -27.65
C GLU A 137 -11.90 8.34 -27.19
N ALA A 138 -12.98 8.27 -27.95
CA ALA A 138 -14.03 7.26 -27.79
C ALA A 138 -14.51 6.76 -29.18
N GLY A 139 -14.83 5.48 -29.27
CA GLY A 139 -15.30 4.89 -30.53
C GLY A 139 -16.71 5.33 -30.94
N ALA A 140 -17.53 5.76 -29.98
CA ALA A 140 -18.91 6.13 -30.24
C ALA A 140 -19.30 7.53 -29.75
N GLU A 141 -18.99 7.88 -28.51
CA GLU A 141 -19.45 9.14 -27.92
C GLU A 141 -18.48 9.70 -26.88
N ILE A 142 -18.28 11.02 -26.90
CA ILE A 142 -17.70 11.80 -25.81
C ILE A 142 -18.75 12.80 -25.33
N THR A 143 -19.09 12.76 -24.04
CA THR A 143 -19.97 13.73 -23.41
C THR A 143 -19.25 14.43 -22.26
N LEU A 144 -19.21 15.78 -22.32
CA LEU A 144 -18.80 16.66 -21.23
C LEU A 144 -20.03 17.41 -20.74
N LYS A 145 -20.39 17.21 -19.47
CA LYS A 145 -21.63 17.79 -18.90
C LYS A 145 -21.33 18.50 -17.59
N ALA A 146 -21.92 19.69 -17.45
CA ALA A 146 -21.88 20.47 -16.22
C ALA A 146 -23.20 21.20 -16.01
N GLY A 147 -23.89 20.93 -14.90
CA GLY A 147 -25.22 21.47 -14.64
C GLY A 147 -26.19 21.10 -15.75
N GLY A 148 -26.84 22.09 -16.35
CA GLY A 148 -27.77 21.92 -17.49
C GLY A 148 -27.13 22.01 -18.87
N SER A 149 -25.80 22.23 -18.95
CA SER A 149 -25.07 22.43 -20.21
C SER A 149 -24.20 21.21 -20.55
N PHE A 150 -23.98 20.95 -21.85
CA PHE A 150 -23.15 19.86 -22.31
C PHE A 150 -22.47 20.12 -23.66
N VAL A 151 -21.39 19.40 -23.90
CA VAL A 151 -20.80 19.19 -25.24
C VAL A 151 -20.84 17.67 -25.50
N LYS A 152 -21.47 17.30 -26.63
CA LYS A 152 -21.54 15.91 -27.07
C LYS A 152 -20.90 15.79 -28.44
N ILE A 153 -20.05 14.80 -28.61
CA ILE A 153 -19.40 14.46 -29.89
C ILE A 153 -19.77 13.02 -30.21
N ASP A 154 -20.44 12.78 -31.33
CA ASP A 154 -20.79 11.45 -31.81
C ASP A 154 -20.75 11.39 -33.34
N PRO A 155 -21.05 10.24 -34.00
CA PRO A 155 -21.04 10.12 -35.46
C PRO A 155 -21.98 11.09 -36.21
N SER A 156 -23.00 11.66 -35.54
CA SER A 156 -23.90 12.68 -36.14
C SER A 156 -23.29 14.07 -36.11
N GLY A 157 -22.22 14.31 -35.36
CA GLY A 157 -21.56 15.61 -35.26
C GLY A 157 -21.26 16.06 -33.83
N VAL A 158 -21.17 17.38 -33.67
CA VAL A 158 -20.95 18.06 -32.38
C VAL A 158 -22.22 18.82 -31.97
N ALA A 159 -22.80 18.42 -30.84
CA ALA A 159 -23.95 19.10 -30.24
C ALA A 159 -23.51 19.93 -29.03
N LEU A 160 -23.91 21.17 -28.97
CA LEU A 160 -23.74 22.11 -27.86
C LEU A 160 -25.11 22.43 -27.27
N GLY A 161 -25.32 22.15 -26.00
CA GLY A 161 -26.59 22.43 -25.29
C GLY A 161 -26.35 23.26 -24.04
N GLY A 162 -27.26 24.23 -23.78
CA GLY A 162 -27.20 25.09 -22.61
C GLY A 162 -28.10 26.31 -22.76
N ALA A 163 -28.25 27.08 -21.69
CA ALA A 163 -29.09 28.31 -21.71
C ALA A 163 -28.56 29.39 -22.68
N SER A 164 -27.24 29.43 -22.90
CA SER A 164 -26.62 30.24 -23.94
C SER A 164 -25.32 29.63 -24.41
N ILE A 165 -24.97 29.82 -25.69
CA ILE A 165 -23.69 29.42 -26.29
C ILE A 165 -22.92 30.69 -26.61
N LYS A 166 -21.76 30.86 -26.01
CA LYS A 166 -20.84 31.97 -26.26
C LYS A 166 -19.64 31.50 -27.04
N VAL A 167 -19.44 32.00 -28.26
CA VAL A 167 -18.31 31.70 -29.11
C VAL A 167 -17.48 32.96 -29.22
N ASN A 168 -16.18 32.85 -28.91
CA ASN A 168 -15.20 33.96 -28.93
C ASN A 168 -15.63 35.18 -28.09
N ALA A 169 -16.30 34.95 -26.96
CA ALA A 169 -16.85 36.00 -26.09
C ALA A 169 -15.86 36.51 -25.02
N GLY A 170 -14.60 36.06 -25.02
CA GLY A 170 -13.64 36.31 -23.96
C GLY A 170 -13.95 35.54 -22.67
N GLY A 171 -13.18 35.76 -21.64
CA GLY A 171 -13.30 35.09 -20.33
C GLY A 171 -12.08 34.27 -19.98
N SER A 172 -12.07 33.68 -18.78
CA SER A 172 -11.02 32.78 -18.31
C SER A 172 -11.59 31.41 -17.94
N GLY A 173 -10.85 30.34 -18.25
CA GLY A 173 -11.18 28.99 -17.82
C GLY A 173 -11.00 28.83 -16.31
N GLY A 174 -11.68 27.81 -15.75
CA GLY A 174 -11.48 27.39 -14.38
C GLY A 174 -10.04 26.90 -14.13
N LYS A 175 -9.59 27.01 -12.88
CA LYS A 175 -8.30 26.52 -12.43
C LYS A 175 -8.51 25.35 -11.46
N GLY A 176 -7.71 24.28 -11.59
CA GLY A 176 -7.70 23.17 -10.65
C GLY A 176 -6.72 23.43 -9.49
N SER A 177 -6.92 22.72 -8.38
CA SER A 177 -6.14 22.84 -7.14
C SER A 177 -4.73 22.24 -7.24
N GLY A 178 -4.46 21.38 -8.21
CA GLY A 178 -3.19 20.70 -8.41
C GLY A 178 -3.02 19.46 -7.53
N GLN A 179 -1.84 18.84 -7.61
CA GLN A 179 -1.49 17.62 -6.87
C GLN A 179 -0.50 17.92 -5.75
N LYS A 180 -0.66 17.22 -4.61
CA LYS A 180 0.26 17.22 -3.47
C LYS A 180 0.57 15.77 -3.09
N VAL A 181 1.43 15.12 -3.87
CA VAL A 181 1.80 13.72 -3.63
C VAL A 181 2.82 13.63 -2.48
N GLN A 182 2.56 12.78 -1.51
CA GLN A 182 3.49 12.48 -0.42
C GLN A 182 4.43 11.33 -0.82
N VAL A 183 5.69 11.45 -0.43
CA VAL A 183 6.70 10.40 -0.65
C VAL A 183 6.62 9.39 0.48
N PRO A 184 6.69 8.07 0.22
CA PRO A 184 6.70 7.05 1.25
C PRO A 184 7.92 7.17 2.17
N GLU A 185 7.72 6.91 3.45
CA GLU A 185 8.80 6.73 4.41
C GLU A 185 9.52 5.39 4.19
N ARG A 186 10.78 5.31 4.59
CA ARG A 186 11.58 4.09 4.47
C ARG A 186 11.45 3.23 5.73
N PRO A 187 11.55 1.88 5.61
CA PRO A 187 11.63 1.01 6.77
C PRO A 187 12.94 1.24 7.54
N GLY A 188 12.92 0.96 8.84
CA GLY A 188 14.12 0.81 9.66
C GLY A 188 14.98 -0.37 9.21
N LEU A 189 16.23 -0.38 9.62
CA LEU A 189 17.20 -1.43 9.32
C LEU A 189 17.49 -2.24 10.57
N VAL A 190 17.59 -3.57 10.40
CA VAL A 190 18.16 -4.48 11.39
C VAL A 190 19.61 -4.72 10.99
N ASP A 191 20.54 -4.43 11.89
CA ASP A 191 21.96 -4.79 11.70
C ASP A 191 22.27 -6.18 12.28
N ALA A 192 23.45 -6.69 11.99
CA ALA A 192 23.91 -7.98 12.50
C ALA A 192 24.09 -8.01 14.03
N GLY A 193 24.10 -6.87 14.70
CA GLY A 193 24.11 -6.72 16.16
C GLY A 193 22.74 -6.70 16.80
N GLY A 194 21.66 -6.75 16.02
CA GLY A 194 20.27 -6.72 16.48
C GLY A 194 19.80 -5.34 16.94
N ALA A 195 20.52 -4.25 16.61
CA ALA A 195 20.06 -2.91 16.86
C ALA A 195 19.11 -2.46 15.75
N TYR A 196 17.90 -2.08 16.13
CA TYR A 196 16.94 -1.41 15.23
C TYR A 196 17.35 0.06 15.08
N THR A 197 17.58 0.49 13.85
CA THR A 197 17.81 1.89 13.53
C THR A 197 16.55 2.46 12.88
N GLU A 198 15.92 3.44 13.51
CA GLU A 198 14.79 4.13 12.90
C GLU A 198 15.19 4.80 11.58
N PRO A 199 14.30 4.81 10.57
CA PRO A 199 14.56 5.50 9.32
C PRO A 199 14.74 6.99 9.60
N ALA A 200 15.79 7.60 9.05
CA ALA A 200 15.89 9.04 9.02
C ALA A 200 14.65 9.60 8.29
N ALA A 201 13.93 10.53 8.93
CA ALA A 201 12.83 11.23 8.29
C ALA A 201 13.31 11.77 6.95
N LEU A 202 12.64 11.40 5.86
CA LEU A 202 12.93 11.95 4.54
C LEU A 202 12.72 13.46 4.60
N ALA A 203 13.80 14.22 4.40
CA ALA A 203 13.70 15.64 4.20
C ALA A 203 12.66 15.87 3.09
N THR A 204 11.67 16.71 3.37
CA THR A 204 10.64 17.12 2.43
C THR A 204 11.34 17.56 1.15
N VAL A 205 11.21 16.79 0.07
CA VAL A 205 11.75 17.20 -1.24
C VAL A 205 10.97 18.45 -1.60
N GLY A 206 11.67 19.59 -1.54
CA GLY A 206 11.11 20.90 -1.82
C GLY A 206 10.34 20.87 -3.14
N GLN A 207 9.15 21.44 -3.12
CA GLN A 207 8.34 21.67 -4.31
C GLN A 207 9.24 22.30 -5.38
N ARG A 208 9.49 21.61 -6.48
CA ARG A 208 9.96 22.29 -7.69
C ARG A 208 8.82 23.17 -8.17
N THR A 209 8.87 24.42 -7.78
CA THR A 209 8.13 25.48 -8.46
C THR A 209 8.67 25.52 -9.88
N ASN A 210 7.88 25.05 -10.85
CA ASN A 210 8.14 25.37 -12.24
C ASN A 210 7.92 26.89 -12.38
N ALA A 211 9.00 27.66 -12.23
CA ALA A 211 9.04 29.02 -12.70
C ALA A 211 8.88 28.96 -14.21
N GLN A 212 7.78 29.49 -14.72
CA GLN A 212 7.56 29.74 -16.12
C GLN A 212 8.51 30.91 -16.52
N PRO A 213 9.34 30.78 -17.54
CA PRO A 213 10.04 31.96 -18.04
C PRO A 213 9.03 32.89 -18.72
N ASP A 214 8.98 34.09 -18.22
CA ASP A 214 8.31 35.22 -18.89
C ASP A 214 9.02 35.51 -20.20
N ALA A 215 8.32 35.40 -21.32
CA ALA A 215 8.52 36.13 -22.57
C ALA A 215 7.31 35.98 -23.48
#